data_68acc90e7b745ab53d5c22638084f5aa
#
_entry.id   68acc90e7b745ab53d5c22638084f5aa
#
_cell.length_a   1.000
_cell.length_b   1.000
_cell.length_c   1.000
_cell.angle_alpha   90.00
_cell.angle_beta   90.00
_cell.angle_gamma   90.00
#
_symmetry.space_group_name_H-M   'P 1'
#
loop_
_entity.id
_entity.type
_entity.pdbx_description
1 polymer ?
#
loop_
_entity_poly.entity_id
_entity_poly.type
_entity_poly.pdbx_seq_one_letter_code
_entity_poly.pdbx_strand_id
1 'polypeptide(L)'
;VKLCASFSTLESNVDQAVSLAAEILTQTRFDTANSEKAVLDLLRQIKMGCFEQTVMGGHAAALGRVSAQMSVSSVVSECTGGVTFYQWLKAQEENWNWNSLLEKLTALYAKAVSKEQLTISLTGNTDVYAANVVQMLQELLPSKPDLLKTQTIAIKPWGIKKEGIII
;
A
#
# COMPACT_ATOMS: atom_id res chain seq x y z
N VAL A 1 2.32 -7.03 -0.34
CA VAL A 1 1.60 -5.74 -0.37
C VAL A 1 0.67 -5.74 -1.57
N LYS A 2 -0.56 -5.29 -1.42
CA LYS A 2 -1.58 -5.21 -2.48
C LYS A 2 -2.19 -3.81 -2.46
N LEU A 3 -2.52 -3.27 -3.64
CA LEU A 3 -3.42 -2.14 -3.77
C LEU A 3 -4.84 -2.69 -3.75
N CYS A 4 -5.67 -2.23 -2.79
CA CYS A 4 -7.05 -2.69 -2.65
C CYS A 4 -7.99 -1.50 -2.82
N ALA A 5 -9.01 -1.65 -3.66
CA ALA A 5 -10.18 -0.81 -3.68
C ALA A 5 -11.36 -1.62 -3.13
N SER A 6 -12.00 -1.11 -2.08
CA SER A 6 -13.15 -1.77 -1.47
C SER A 6 -14.30 -0.79 -1.29
N PHE A 7 -15.51 -1.24 -1.54
CA PHE A 7 -16.72 -0.46 -1.38
C PHE A 7 -17.90 -1.36 -1.04
N SER A 8 -18.95 -0.76 -0.53
CA SER A 8 -20.25 -1.39 -0.31
C SER A 8 -21.31 -0.61 -1.05
N THR A 9 -22.23 -1.30 -1.71
CA THR A 9 -23.31 -0.68 -2.49
C THR A 9 -24.56 -1.53 -2.46
N LEU A 10 -25.69 -0.95 -2.87
CA LEU A 10 -26.92 -1.69 -3.14
C LEU A 10 -26.80 -2.43 -4.47
N GLU A 11 -27.50 -3.55 -4.63
CA GLU A 11 -27.48 -4.35 -5.87
C GLU A 11 -27.86 -3.51 -7.10
N SER A 12 -28.80 -2.59 -6.98
CA SER A 12 -29.21 -1.67 -8.06
C SER A 12 -28.10 -0.73 -8.56
N ASN A 13 -27.05 -0.54 -7.78
CA ASN A 13 -26.00 0.45 -8.05
C ASN A 13 -24.62 -0.20 -8.30
N VAL A 14 -24.57 -1.52 -8.43
CA VAL A 14 -23.32 -2.27 -8.61
C VAL A 14 -22.53 -1.74 -9.81
N ASP A 15 -23.17 -1.58 -10.97
CA ASP A 15 -22.50 -1.15 -12.19
C ASP A 15 -21.90 0.26 -12.06
N GLN A 16 -22.62 1.18 -11.43
CA GLN A 16 -22.12 2.52 -11.16
C GLN A 16 -20.93 2.50 -10.19
N ALA A 17 -21.01 1.69 -9.13
CA ALA A 17 -19.94 1.56 -8.16
C ALA A 17 -18.67 0.95 -8.76
N VAL A 18 -18.82 -0.06 -9.63
CA VAL A 18 -17.70 -0.67 -10.37
C VAL A 18 -17.06 0.33 -11.33
N SER A 19 -17.88 1.08 -12.08
CA SER A 19 -17.39 2.13 -12.98
C SER A 19 -16.60 3.20 -12.22
N LEU A 20 -17.13 3.66 -11.08
CA LEU A 20 -16.46 4.65 -10.24
C LEU A 20 -15.13 4.10 -9.65
N ALA A 21 -15.13 2.84 -9.20
CA ALA A 21 -13.91 2.21 -8.71
C ALA A 21 -12.85 2.08 -9.82
N ALA A 22 -13.26 1.71 -11.03
CA ALA A 22 -12.36 1.65 -12.19
C ALA A 22 -11.84 3.04 -12.58
N GLU A 23 -12.67 4.07 -12.54
CA GLU A 23 -12.27 5.46 -12.78
C GLU A 23 -11.23 5.92 -11.76
N ILE A 24 -11.46 5.70 -10.48
CA ILE A 24 -10.48 6.00 -9.41
C ILE A 24 -9.17 5.27 -9.68
N LEU A 25 -9.21 3.99 -10.03
CA LEU A 25 -8.02 3.19 -10.29
C LEU A 25 -7.28 3.56 -11.60
N THR A 26 -7.94 4.18 -12.57
CA THR A 26 -7.32 4.50 -13.86
C THR A 26 -6.99 5.98 -14.05
N GLN A 27 -7.72 6.87 -13.37
CA GLN A 27 -7.61 8.31 -13.55
C GLN A 27 -6.97 9.05 -12.37
N THR A 28 -6.55 8.34 -11.32
CA THR A 28 -5.84 8.97 -10.20
C THR A 28 -4.52 9.59 -10.69
N ARG A 29 -4.34 10.88 -10.39
CA ARG A 29 -3.16 11.66 -10.75
C ARG A 29 -2.46 12.17 -9.50
N PHE A 30 -1.13 12.05 -9.50
CA PHE A 30 -0.28 12.54 -8.42
C PHE A 30 0.41 13.88 -8.75
N ASP A 31 0.24 14.40 -9.96
CA ASP A 31 0.88 15.61 -10.48
C ASP A 31 -0.01 16.86 -10.41
N THR A 32 -0.99 16.89 -9.55
CA THR A 32 -1.87 18.06 -9.35
C THR A 32 -1.22 19.09 -8.42
N ALA A 33 -1.67 20.35 -8.49
CA ALA A 33 -1.11 21.46 -7.72
C ALA A 33 -1.06 21.24 -6.19
N ASN A 34 -1.98 20.43 -5.65
CA ASN A 34 -2.06 20.14 -4.21
C ASN A 34 -1.47 18.78 -3.83
N SER A 35 -1.00 17.97 -4.78
CA SER A 35 -0.56 16.60 -4.51
C SER A 35 0.66 16.56 -3.61
N GLU A 36 1.63 17.41 -3.82
CA GLU A 36 2.83 17.47 -2.97
C GLU A 36 2.47 17.72 -1.51
N LYS A 37 1.67 18.75 -1.26
CA LYS A 37 1.22 19.08 0.09
C LYS A 37 0.44 17.93 0.72
N ALA A 38 -0.51 17.36 -0.01
CA ALA A 38 -1.35 16.25 0.49
C ALA A 38 -0.51 15.01 0.85
N VAL A 39 0.47 14.66 0.03
CA VAL A 39 1.36 13.53 0.29
C VAL A 39 2.29 13.80 1.47
N LEU A 40 2.83 15.03 1.61
CA LEU A 40 3.65 15.40 2.75
C LEU A 40 2.86 15.40 4.05
N ASP A 41 1.63 15.91 4.05
CA ASP A 41 0.75 15.91 5.22
C ASP A 41 0.38 14.47 5.61
N LEU A 42 0.09 13.60 4.63
CA LEU A 42 -0.16 12.18 4.86
C LEU A 42 1.08 11.47 5.45
N LEU A 43 2.27 11.74 4.92
CA LEU A 43 3.52 11.19 5.45
C LEU A 43 3.71 11.56 6.93
N ARG A 44 3.47 12.82 7.28
CA ARG A 44 3.56 13.32 8.66
C ARG A 44 2.53 12.65 9.57
N GLN A 45 1.30 12.48 9.09
CA GLN A 45 0.24 11.82 9.83
C GLN A 45 0.59 10.35 10.11
N ILE A 46 1.07 9.62 9.11
CA ILE A 46 1.49 8.22 9.27
C ILE A 46 2.68 8.13 10.22
N LYS A 47 3.67 9.04 10.08
CA LYS A 47 4.84 9.08 10.97
C LYS A 47 4.41 9.30 12.43
N MET A 48 3.48 10.24 12.68
CA MET A 48 2.96 10.48 14.02
C MET A 48 2.23 9.27 14.59
N GLY A 49 1.39 8.60 13.79
CA GLY A 49 0.72 7.37 14.19
C GLY A 49 1.71 6.24 14.53
N CYS A 50 2.78 6.07 13.76
CA CYS A 50 3.85 5.11 14.09
C CYS A 50 4.56 5.46 15.40
N PHE A 51 4.81 6.75 15.64
CA PHE A 51 5.42 7.24 16.88
C PHE A 51 4.52 6.92 18.08
N GLU A 52 3.26 7.33 18.05
CA GLU A 52 2.30 7.07 19.13
C GLU A 52 2.15 5.58 19.42
N GLN A 53 2.04 4.76 18.38
CA GLN A 53 1.94 3.31 18.50
C GLN A 53 3.19 2.70 19.15
N THR A 54 4.37 3.22 18.85
CA THR A 54 5.62 2.75 19.45
C THR A 54 5.75 3.21 20.91
N VAL A 55 5.35 4.43 21.25
CA VAL A 55 5.35 4.94 22.61
C VAL A 55 4.39 4.15 23.49
N MET A 56 3.17 3.91 23.04
CA MET A 56 2.15 3.17 23.77
C MET A 56 2.42 1.66 23.86
N GLY A 57 3.10 1.11 22.85
CA GLY A 57 3.34 -0.31 22.67
C GLY A 57 4.82 -0.70 22.54
N GLY A 58 5.71 -0.10 23.32
CA GLY A 58 7.16 -0.35 23.21
C GLY A 58 7.56 -1.83 23.27
N HIS A 59 6.89 -2.64 24.08
CA HIS A 59 7.11 -4.09 24.11
C HIS A 59 6.74 -4.79 22.79
N ALA A 60 5.66 -4.36 22.13
CA ALA A 60 5.25 -4.91 20.84
C ALA A 60 6.22 -4.48 19.73
N ALA A 61 6.70 -3.23 19.77
CA ALA A 61 7.73 -2.74 18.86
C ALA A 61 9.04 -3.55 19.01
N ALA A 62 9.49 -3.80 20.26
CA ALA A 62 10.67 -4.62 20.52
C ALA A 62 10.48 -6.06 20.03
N LEU A 63 9.32 -6.67 20.30
CA LEU A 63 9.00 -8.02 19.81
C LEU A 63 8.98 -8.08 18.29
N GLY A 64 8.36 -7.12 17.61
CA GLY A 64 8.35 -7.01 16.15
C GLY A 64 9.75 -6.96 15.58
N ARG A 65 10.63 -6.18 16.21
CA ARG A 65 12.03 -6.04 15.82
C ARG A 65 12.83 -7.34 15.96
N VAL A 66 12.63 -8.07 17.05
CA VAL A 66 13.25 -9.40 17.24
C VAL A 66 12.68 -10.41 16.24
N SER A 67 11.36 -10.44 16.06
CA SER A 67 10.70 -11.37 15.14
C SER A 67 11.14 -11.17 13.68
N ALA A 68 11.49 -9.95 13.29
CA ALA A 68 12.01 -9.64 11.95
C ALA A 68 13.37 -10.32 11.65
N GLN A 69 14.06 -10.79 12.68
CA GLN A 69 15.27 -11.61 12.51
C GLN A 69 14.98 -13.09 12.29
N MET A 70 13.73 -13.52 12.44
CA MET A 70 13.34 -14.93 12.44
C MET A 70 12.43 -15.29 11.26
N SER A 71 11.64 -14.35 10.74
CA SER A 71 10.67 -14.65 9.68
C SER A 71 10.56 -13.55 8.63
N VAL A 72 10.34 -13.95 7.37
CA VAL A 72 10.10 -13.03 6.24
C VAL A 72 8.86 -12.18 6.46
N SER A 73 7.79 -12.76 7.00
CA SER A 73 6.55 -12.03 7.30
C SER A 73 6.81 -10.90 8.29
N SER A 74 7.60 -11.15 9.33
CA SER A 74 7.96 -10.13 10.31
C SER A 74 8.88 -9.05 9.74
N VAL A 75 9.76 -9.40 8.79
CA VAL A 75 10.56 -8.41 8.05
C VAL A 75 9.63 -7.47 7.26
N VAL A 76 8.64 -8.02 6.56
CA VAL A 76 7.67 -7.19 5.83
C VAL A 76 6.90 -6.28 6.79
N SER A 77 6.41 -6.81 7.91
CA SER A 77 5.69 -6.03 8.92
C SER A 77 6.55 -4.89 9.49
N GLU A 78 7.83 -5.18 9.79
CA GLU A 78 8.78 -4.18 10.28
C GLU A 78 9.07 -3.08 9.25
N CYS A 79 9.15 -3.44 7.97
CA CYS A 79 9.38 -2.49 6.88
C CYS A 79 8.13 -1.69 6.47
N THR A 80 6.93 -2.10 6.89
CA THR A 80 5.67 -1.46 6.50
C THR A 80 4.90 -0.81 7.64
N GLY A 81 5.31 -1.02 8.88
CA GLY A 81 4.61 -0.48 10.05
C GLY A 81 5.42 -0.50 11.35
N GLY A 82 6.66 -1.01 11.33
CA GLY A 82 7.53 -1.06 12.51
C GLY A 82 8.47 0.14 12.63
N VAL A 83 9.48 -0.01 13.47
CA VAL A 83 10.49 1.03 13.75
C VAL A 83 11.29 1.39 12.50
N THR A 84 11.63 0.41 11.66
CA THR A 84 12.31 0.66 10.38
C THR A 84 11.47 1.54 9.47
N PHE A 85 10.16 1.30 9.44
CA PHE A 85 9.25 2.15 8.67
C PHE A 85 9.20 3.59 9.21
N TYR A 86 9.10 3.74 10.52
CA TYR A 86 9.17 5.06 11.17
C TYR A 86 10.46 5.81 10.82
N GLN A 87 11.61 5.14 10.94
CA GLN A 87 12.91 5.72 10.58
C GLN A 87 12.97 6.14 9.11
N TRP A 88 12.41 5.32 8.22
CA TRP A 88 12.31 5.64 6.81
C TRP A 88 11.43 6.87 6.57
N LEU A 89 10.25 6.96 7.21
CA LEU A 89 9.37 8.13 7.10
C LEU A 89 10.06 9.41 7.57
N LYS A 90 10.79 9.33 8.70
CA LYS A 90 11.59 10.44 9.21
C LYS A 90 12.64 10.89 8.21
N ALA A 91 13.41 9.97 7.65
CA ALA A 91 14.41 10.26 6.64
C ALA A 91 13.82 10.85 5.35
N GLN A 92 12.62 10.38 4.92
CA GLN A 92 11.93 10.96 3.78
C GLN A 92 11.48 12.41 4.04
N GLU A 93 11.02 12.74 5.25
CA GLU A 93 10.62 14.09 5.60
C GLU A 93 11.84 15.02 5.65
N GLU A 94 12.94 14.59 6.27
CA GLU A 94 14.18 15.36 6.38
C GLU A 94 14.85 15.63 5.02
N ASN A 95 14.73 14.68 4.09
CA ASN A 95 15.31 14.75 2.75
C ASN A 95 14.21 14.84 1.68
N TRP A 96 13.18 15.65 1.92
CA TRP A 96 12.03 15.74 1.05
C TRP A 96 12.40 16.09 -0.39
N ASN A 97 12.03 15.23 -1.33
CA ASN A 97 12.22 15.44 -2.76
C ASN A 97 10.97 14.99 -3.52
N TRP A 98 10.08 15.95 -3.76
CA TRP A 98 8.80 15.68 -4.43
C TRP A 98 8.95 15.04 -5.80
N ASN A 99 9.84 15.56 -6.65
CA ASN A 99 9.98 15.05 -8.01
C ASN A 99 10.39 13.57 -8.04
N SER A 100 11.36 13.18 -7.22
CA SER A 100 11.78 11.78 -7.10
C SER A 100 10.67 10.88 -6.54
N LEU A 101 9.89 11.40 -5.59
CA LEU A 101 8.77 10.65 -5.02
C LEU A 101 7.63 10.51 -6.02
N LEU A 102 7.30 11.57 -6.76
CA LEU A 102 6.28 11.57 -7.80
C LEU A 102 6.58 10.55 -8.89
N GLU A 103 7.80 10.50 -9.39
CA GLU A 103 8.23 9.50 -10.37
C GLU A 103 8.01 8.06 -9.85
N LYS A 104 8.42 7.80 -8.60
CA LYS A 104 8.26 6.48 -7.97
C LYS A 104 6.80 6.11 -7.76
N LEU A 105 5.98 7.05 -7.28
CA LEU A 105 4.54 6.84 -7.08
C LEU A 105 3.84 6.54 -8.41
N THR A 106 4.11 7.33 -9.42
CA THR A 106 3.53 7.15 -10.74
C THR A 106 3.93 5.82 -11.36
N ALA A 107 5.22 5.47 -11.30
CA ALA A 107 5.72 4.20 -11.82
C ALA A 107 5.16 2.98 -11.06
N LEU A 108 5.04 3.07 -9.74
CA LEU A 108 4.46 2.00 -8.91
C LEU A 108 2.98 1.83 -9.21
N TYR A 109 2.24 2.93 -9.24
CA TYR A 109 0.80 2.92 -9.52
C TYR A 109 0.51 2.37 -10.91
N ALA A 110 1.27 2.82 -11.90
CA ALA A 110 1.18 2.31 -13.25
C ALA A 110 1.43 0.79 -13.36
N LYS A 111 2.24 0.22 -12.48
CA LYS A 111 2.47 -1.23 -12.42
C LYS A 111 1.39 -1.97 -11.61
N ALA A 112 0.85 -1.34 -10.57
CA ALA A 112 -0.11 -1.98 -9.68
C ALA A 112 -1.50 -2.12 -10.31
N VAL A 113 -1.90 -1.17 -11.16
CA VAL A 113 -3.22 -1.16 -11.81
C VAL A 113 -3.14 -1.89 -13.14
N SER A 114 -3.56 -3.15 -13.16
CA SER A 114 -3.54 -4.02 -14.34
C SER A 114 -4.58 -5.13 -14.21
N LYS A 115 -5.28 -5.44 -15.31
CA LYS A 115 -6.28 -6.51 -15.33
C LYS A 115 -5.68 -7.90 -15.15
N GLU A 116 -4.42 -8.12 -15.53
CA GLU A 116 -3.74 -9.41 -15.40
C GLU A 116 -3.42 -9.78 -13.96
N GLN A 117 -3.36 -8.79 -13.06
CA GLN A 117 -3.08 -8.98 -11.63
C GLN A 117 -4.32 -8.77 -10.76
N LEU A 118 -5.48 -8.61 -11.37
CA LEU A 118 -6.73 -8.34 -10.68
C LEU A 118 -7.18 -9.55 -9.87
N THR A 119 -7.51 -9.31 -8.61
CA THR A 119 -8.23 -10.26 -7.75
C THR A 119 -9.53 -9.59 -7.34
N ILE A 120 -10.65 -10.19 -7.66
CA ILE A 120 -11.97 -9.68 -7.31
C ILE A 120 -12.53 -10.56 -6.17
N SER A 121 -13.00 -9.92 -5.11
CA SER A 121 -13.74 -10.58 -4.03
C SER A 121 -15.10 -9.92 -3.90
N LEU A 122 -16.15 -10.70 -4.05
CA LEU A 122 -17.53 -10.25 -4.02
C LEU A 122 -18.26 -10.95 -2.86
N THR A 123 -19.10 -10.20 -2.15
CA THR A 123 -19.96 -10.72 -1.09
C THR A 123 -21.37 -10.21 -1.31
N GLY A 124 -22.35 -11.11 -1.35
CA GLY A 124 -23.77 -10.81 -1.59
C GLY A 124 -24.40 -11.81 -2.56
N ASN A 125 -25.40 -11.37 -3.31
CA ASN A 125 -26.09 -12.20 -4.31
C ASN A 125 -25.25 -12.27 -5.62
N THR A 126 -24.11 -12.95 -5.54
CA THR A 126 -23.10 -12.99 -6.61
C THR A 126 -23.60 -13.62 -7.91
N ASP A 127 -24.61 -14.50 -7.85
CA ASP A 127 -25.16 -15.15 -9.05
C ASP A 127 -25.76 -14.16 -10.03
N VAL A 128 -26.20 -13.01 -9.54
CA VAL A 128 -26.85 -11.97 -10.35
C VAL A 128 -25.85 -11.06 -11.04
N TYR A 129 -24.76 -10.64 -10.38
CA TYR A 129 -23.90 -9.58 -10.87
C TYR A 129 -22.43 -9.95 -11.07
N ALA A 130 -21.97 -11.11 -10.60
CA ALA A 130 -20.53 -11.43 -10.67
C ALA A 130 -19.96 -11.45 -12.09
N ALA A 131 -20.68 -12.03 -13.05
CA ALA A 131 -20.24 -12.11 -14.44
C ALA A 131 -20.10 -10.71 -15.05
N ASN A 132 -21.09 -9.84 -14.80
CA ASN A 132 -21.08 -8.47 -15.30
C ASN A 132 -19.94 -7.64 -14.69
N VAL A 133 -19.72 -7.74 -13.38
CA VAL A 133 -18.59 -7.05 -12.68
C VAL A 133 -17.25 -7.46 -13.26
N VAL A 134 -17.04 -8.76 -13.49
CA VAL A 134 -15.80 -9.27 -14.09
C VAL A 134 -15.59 -8.71 -15.49
N GLN A 135 -16.63 -8.74 -16.32
CA GLN A 135 -16.57 -8.22 -17.68
C GLN A 135 -16.25 -6.71 -17.69
N MET A 136 -16.98 -5.92 -16.91
CA MET A 136 -16.76 -4.47 -16.79
C MET A 136 -15.31 -4.14 -16.40
N LEU A 137 -14.77 -4.81 -15.38
CA LEU A 137 -13.40 -4.57 -14.93
C LEU A 137 -12.35 -5.00 -15.97
N GLN A 138 -12.63 -6.05 -16.74
CA GLN A 138 -11.76 -6.47 -17.85
C GLN A 138 -11.75 -5.46 -18.99
N GLU A 139 -12.85 -4.77 -19.23
CA GLU A 139 -12.95 -3.72 -20.26
C GLU A 139 -12.35 -2.39 -19.79
N LEU A 140 -12.60 -2.01 -18.55
CA LEU A 140 -12.22 -0.70 -18.00
C LEU A 140 -10.75 -0.62 -17.54
N LEU A 141 -10.14 -1.73 -17.12
CA LEU A 141 -8.77 -1.72 -16.63
C LEU A 141 -7.75 -1.93 -17.76
N PRO A 142 -6.56 -1.27 -17.65
CA PRO A 142 -5.52 -1.41 -18.65
C PRO A 142 -4.91 -2.83 -18.65
N SER A 143 -4.55 -3.31 -19.83
CA SER A 143 -3.77 -4.55 -20.01
C SER A 143 -2.28 -4.24 -19.92
N LYS A 144 -1.56 -4.99 -19.10
CA LYS A 144 -0.10 -4.90 -18.94
C LYS A 144 0.48 -6.29 -18.81
N PRO A 145 1.03 -6.85 -19.89
CA PRO A 145 1.54 -8.24 -19.90
C PRO A 145 2.77 -8.44 -19.02
N ASP A 146 3.51 -7.37 -18.70
CA ASP A 146 4.68 -7.44 -17.82
C ASP A 146 4.23 -7.57 -16.35
N LEU A 147 3.99 -8.80 -15.94
CA LEU A 147 3.69 -9.14 -14.56
C LEU A 147 4.82 -8.70 -13.63
N LEU A 148 4.47 -8.13 -12.49
CA LEU A 148 5.42 -7.90 -11.41
C LEU A 148 6.03 -9.25 -11.00
N LYS A 149 7.31 -9.44 -11.25
CA LYS A 149 8.01 -10.66 -10.84
C LYS A 149 8.00 -10.74 -9.33
N THR A 150 7.57 -11.87 -8.79
CA THR A 150 7.67 -12.14 -7.37
C THR A 150 9.13 -12.06 -6.95
N GLN A 151 9.45 -11.15 -6.04
CA GLN A 151 10.78 -11.06 -5.45
C GLN A 151 10.83 -11.95 -4.21
N THR A 152 11.86 -12.77 -4.11
CA THR A 152 12.13 -13.52 -2.90
C THR A 152 12.78 -12.58 -1.89
N ILE A 153 12.07 -12.31 -0.79
CA ILE A 153 12.62 -11.55 0.34
C ILE A 153 13.43 -12.53 1.18
N ALA A 154 14.74 -12.31 1.24
CA ALA A 154 15.60 -13.08 2.11
C ALA A 154 15.62 -12.48 3.52
N ILE A 155 15.58 -13.33 4.53
CA ILE A 155 15.87 -12.93 5.90
C ILE A 155 17.36 -12.56 5.93
N LYS A 156 17.66 -11.28 6.12
CA LYS A 156 19.03 -10.85 6.43
C LYS A 156 19.11 -10.67 7.93
N PRO A 157 20.01 -11.38 8.62
CA PRO A 157 20.31 -11.04 10.00
C PRO A 157 20.71 -9.56 10.04
N TRP A 158 20.04 -8.78 10.84
CA TRP A 158 20.28 -7.32 10.89
C TRP A 158 21.63 -7.01 11.55
N GLY A 159 22.38 -8.05 11.94
CA GLY A 159 23.69 -7.94 12.55
C GLY A 159 23.70 -7.32 13.94
N ILE A 160 22.53 -6.94 14.45
CA ILE A 160 22.36 -6.20 15.70
C ILE A 160 22.18 -7.22 16.82
N LYS A 161 23.17 -7.33 17.70
CA LYS A 161 23.09 -8.21 18.88
C LYS A 161 22.40 -7.54 20.07
N LYS A 162 22.48 -6.21 20.16
CA LYS A 162 21.79 -5.38 21.18
C LYS A 162 21.36 -4.08 20.52
N GLU A 163 20.11 -3.73 20.66
CA GLU A 163 19.55 -2.50 20.13
C GLU A 163 18.72 -1.82 21.21
N GLY A 164 18.96 -0.52 21.43
CA GLY A 164 18.11 0.36 22.21
C GLY A 164 17.46 1.36 21.27
N ILE A 165 16.14 1.50 21.32
CA ILE A 165 15.40 2.45 20.51
C ILE A 165 14.91 3.57 21.42
N ILE A 166 15.40 4.78 21.17
CA ILE A 166 14.94 6.02 21.80
C ILE A 166 14.19 6.80 20.74
N ILE A 167 12.96 7.16 21.06
CA ILE A 167 12.04 7.88 20.17
C ILE A 167 11.76 9.24 20.79
#